data_c087c52dd9a316e5f3c90c0cf5ed7905
#
_entry.id   c087c52dd9a316e5f3c90c0cf5ed7905
#
_cell.length_a   1.000
_cell.length_b   1.000
_cell.length_c   1.000
_cell.angle_alpha   90.00
_cell.angle_beta   90.00
_cell.angle_gamma   90.00
#
_symmetry.space_group_name_H-M   'P 1'
#
loop_
_entity.id
_entity.type
_entity.pdbx_description
1 polymer ?
#
loop_
_entity_poly.entity_id
_entity_poly.type
_entity_poly.pdbx_seq_one_letter_code
_entity_poly.pdbx_strand_id
1 'polypeptide(L)'
;HQTLGNAQEFYADIKARVRSVGRNPDHVKVLPGISPFIGSTEAEARALHDEFNELTQPEYSLDQLRRIVDADLSGYDLDGPFPRELIRVEGERGASSRFHVVLDIIERENPT
;
A
#
# COMPACT_ATOMS: atom_id res chain seq x y z
N HIS A 1 -2.53 0.96 5.37
CA HIS A 1 -1.85 2.25 5.55
C HIS A 1 -0.35 2.03 5.62
N GLN A 2 0.41 2.77 4.83
CA GLN A 2 1.86 2.62 4.73
C GLN A 2 2.61 3.52 5.73
N THR A 3 1.95 4.53 6.26
CA THR A 3 2.56 5.44 7.23
C THR A 3 1.76 5.51 8.52
N LEU A 4 2.44 5.85 9.62
CA LEU A 4 1.79 6.07 10.90
C LEU A 4 0.77 7.21 10.82
N GLY A 5 1.09 8.30 10.08
CA GLY A 5 0.17 9.43 9.89
C GLY A 5 -1.16 9.00 9.26
N ASN A 6 -1.10 8.31 8.12
CA ASN A 6 -2.30 7.81 7.44
C ASN A 6 -3.11 6.84 8.34
N ALA A 7 -2.42 6.02 9.13
CA ALA A 7 -3.10 5.12 10.08
C ALA A 7 -3.84 5.89 11.19
N GLN A 8 -3.23 6.95 11.70
CA GLN A 8 -3.83 7.82 12.72
C GLN A 8 -5.04 8.59 12.18
N GLU A 9 -4.94 9.12 10.96
CA GLU A 9 -6.05 9.80 10.28
C GLU A 9 -7.24 8.85 10.07
N PHE A 10 -6.98 7.66 9.54
CA PHE A 10 -8.00 6.63 9.38
C PHE A 10 -8.67 6.26 10.70
N TYR A 11 -7.88 6.08 11.75
CA TYR A 11 -8.40 5.79 13.09
C TYR A 11 -9.32 6.91 13.59
N ALA A 12 -8.89 8.17 13.44
CA ALA A 12 -9.66 9.33 13.86
C ALA A 12 -10.98 9.45 13.07
N ASP A 13 -10.95 9.25 11.75
CA ASP A 13 -12.14 9.28 10.88
C ASP A 13 -13.15 8.19 11.28
N ILE A 14 -12.71 6.94 11.47
CA ILE A 14 -13.60 5.86 11.90
C ILE A 14 -14.25 6.19 13.24
N LYS A 15 -13.46 6.68 14.20
CA LYS A 15 -14.01 7.06 15.52
C LYS A 15 -15.01 8.22 15.44
N ALA A 16 -14.76 9.19 14.56
CA ALA A 16 -15.69 10.31 14.33
C ALA A 16 -17.01 9.81 13.70
N ARG A 17 -16.94 8.96 12.68
CA ARG A 17 -18.13 8.37 12.05
C ARG A 17 -18.97 7.55 13.04
N VAL A 18 -18.33 6.77 13.90
CA VAL A 18 -19.03 6.00 14.94
C VAL A 18 -19.79 6.94 15.89
N ARG A 19 -19.19 8.07 16.30
CA ARG A 19 -19.86 9.08 17.13
C ARG A 19 -21.02 9.74 16.40
N SER A 20 -20.84 10.07 15.11
CA SER A 20 -21.88 10.78 14.34
C SER A 20 -23.18 9.98 14.19
N VAL A 21 -23.11 8.66 14.27
CA VAL A 21 -24.28 7.76 14.25
C VAL A 21 -24.75 7.38 15.67
N GLY A 22 -24.32 8.11 16.70
CA GLY A 22 -24.76 7.93 18.09
C GLY A 22 -24.23 6.68 18.79
N ARG A 23 -23.21 6.01 18.24
CA ARG A 23 -22.58 4.82 18.87
C ARG A 23 -21.37 5.21 19.70
N ASN A 24 -21.11 4.43 20.75
CA ASN A 24 -19.89 4.59 21.53
C ASN A 24 -18.65 4.15 20.70
N PRO A 25 -17.70 5.06 20.42
CA PRO A 25 -16.51 4.74 19.64
C PRO A 25 -15.61 3.70 20.30
N ASP A 26 -15.68 3.49 21.61
CA ASP A 26 -14.87 2.51 22.31
C ASP A 26 -15.33 1.07 22.08
N HIS A 27 -16.56 0.90 21.60
CA HIS A 27 -17.09 -0.40 21.19
C HIS A 27 -16.59 -0.84 19.78
N VAL A 28 -16.01 0.06 19.00
CA VAL A 28 -15.44 -0.25 17.70
C VAL A 28 -13.92 -0.30 17.84
N LYS A 29 -13.35 -1.47 17.64
CA LYS A 29 -11.89 -1.69 17.67
C LYS A 29 -11.35 -1.70 16.26
N VAL A 30 -10.24 -0.99 16.05
CA VAL A 30 -9.45 -1.05 14.82
C VAL A 30 -8.24 -1.94 15.10
N LEU A 31 -8.11 -3.01 14.34
CA LEU A 31 -7.05 -4.01 14.48
C LEU A 31 -6.12 -3.90 13.28
N PRO A 32 -4.99 -3.18 13.38
CA PRO A 32 -4.03 -3.10 12.29
C PRO A 32 -3.29 -4.44 12.12
N GLY A 33 -3.19 -4.93 10.89
CA GLY A 33 -2.26 -5.99 10.54
C GLY A 33 -0.87 -5.39 10.30
N ILE A 34 0.15 -5.98 10.90
CA ILE A 34 1.55 -5.63 10.68
C ILE A 34 2.38 -6.89 10.44
N SER A 35 3.40 -6.78 9.58
CA SER A 35 4.37 -7.84 9.31
C SER A 35 5.77 -7.31 9.63
N PRO A 36 6.24 -7.41 10.88
CA PRO A 36 7.53 -6.87 11.27
C PRO A 36 8.67 -7.81 10.89
N PHE A 37 9.80 -7.24 10.48
CA PHE A 37 11.09 -7.92 10.45
C PHE A 37 11.85 -7.57 11.73
N ILE A 38 12.24 -8.58 12.49
CA ILE A 38 12.83 -8.40 13.82
C ILE A 38 14.26 -8.91 13.80
N GLY A 39 15.21 -8.06 14.18
CA GLY A 39 16.61 -8.38 14.36
C GLY A 39 17.13 -7.85 15.70
N SER A 40 18.30 -8.29 16.12
CA SER A 40 18.97 -7.76 17.31
C SER A 40 19.44 -6.32 17.12
N THR A 41 19.58 -5.90 15.86
CA THR A 41 19.90 -4.54 15.43
C THR A 41 19.01 -4.14 14.24
N GLU A 42 18.91 -2.83 13.99
CA GLU A 42 18.22 -2.32 12.80
C GLU A 42 18.85 -2.85 11.50
N ALA A 43 20.17 -2.95 11.46
CA ALA A 43 20.89 -3.46 10.29
C ALA A 43 20.52 -4.93 10.00
N GLU A 44 20.40 -5.75 11.03
CA GLU A 44 19.98 -7.15 10.90
C GLU A 44 18.52 -7.23 10.42
N ALA A 45 17.62 -6.44 10.99
CA ALA A 45 16.22 -6.41 10.56
C ALA A 45 16.08 -5.96 9.09
N ARG A 46 16.89 -4.99 8.63
CA ARG A 46 16.93 -4.57 7.24
C ARG A 46 17.46 -5.67 6.32
N ALA A 47 18.54 -6.34 6.72
CA ALA A 47 19.09 -7.45 5.94
C ALA A 47 18.07 -8.59 5.76
N LEU A 48 17.32 -8.94 6.81
CA LEU A 48 16.24 -9.93 6.73
C LEU A 48 15.10 -9.48 5.79
N HIS A 49 14.75 -8.21 5.81
CA HIS A 49 13.76 -7.64 4.89
C HIS A 49 14.23 -7.74 3.44
N ASP A 50 15.49 -7.39 3.17
CA ASP A 50 16.08 -7.41 1.82
C ASP A 50 16.17 -8.85 1.30
N GLU A 51 16.64 -9.80 2.12
CA GLU A 51 16.63 -11.22 1.80
C GLU A 51 15.22 -11.74 1.48
N PHE A 52 14.22 -11.33 2.25
CA PHE A 52 12.83 -11.69 1.98
C PHE A 52 12.33 -11.13 0.64
N ASN A 53 12.70 -9.91 0.31
CA ASN A 53 12.32 -9.29 -0.96
C ASN A 53 12.98 -9.98 -2.17
N GLU A 54 14.20 -10.47 -2.04
CA GLU A 54 14.90 -11.25 -3.08
C GLU A 54 14.19 -12.57 -3.41
N LEU A 55 13.42 -13.13 -2.48
CA LEU A 55 12.60 -14.32 -2.72
C LEU A 55 11.37 -14.04 -3.59
N THR A 56 11.05 -12.77 -3.80
CA THR A 56 9.88 -12.39 -4.58
C THR A 56 10.20 -12.46 -6.06
N GLN A 57 9.48 -13.30 -6.79
CA GLN A 57 9.66 -13.42 -8.24
C GLN A 57 9.08 -12.19 -8.95
N PRO A 58 9.86 -11.49 -9.81
CA PRO A 58 9.40 -10.27 -10.49
C PRO A 58 8.11 -10.46 -11.28
N GLU A 59 7.97 -11.60 -11.97
CA GLU A 59 6.77 -11.91 -12.76
C GLU A 59 5.51 -12.01 -11.89
N TYR A 60 5.63 -12.62 -10.71
CA TYR A 60 4.52 -12.69 -9.76
C TYR A 60 4.13 -11.30 -9.23
N SER A 61 5.11 -10.48 -8.91
CA SER A 61 4.90 -9.10 -8.45
C SER A 61 4.20 -8.25 -9.51
N LEU A 62 4.62 -8.38 -10.77
CA LEU A 62 3.97 -7.73 -11.91
C LEU A 62 2.52 -8.19 -12.09
N ASP A 63 2.24 -9.49 -11.98
CA ASP A 63 0.87 -9.99 -12.08
C ASP A 63 -0.02 -9.43 -10.96
N GLN A 64 0.51 -9.32 -9.74
CA GLN A 64 -0.21 -8.68 -8.63
C GLN A 64 -0.45 -7.18 -8.89
N LEU A 65 0.57 -6.47 -9.38
CA LEU A 65 0.45 -5.06 -9.71
C LEU A 65 -0.58 -4.83 -10.82
N ARG A 66 -0.55 -5.63 -11.89
CA ARG A 66 -1.56 -5.62 -12.97
C ARG A 66 -2.98 -5.71 -12.44
N ARG A 67 -3.22 -6.61 -11.48
CA ARG A 67 -4.55 -6.79 -10.87
C ARG A 67 -4.98 -5.58 -10.03
N ILE A 68 -4.01 -4.87 -9.43
CA ILE A 68 -4.28 -3.70 -8.59
C ILE A 68 -4.57 -2.48 -9.47
N VAL A 69 -3.76 -2.27 -10.51
CA VAL A 69 -3.88 -1.09 -11.40
C VAL A 69 -4.85 -1.31 -12.57
N ASP A 70 -5.31 -2.56 -12.77
CA ASP A 70 -6.18 -2.98 -13.88
C ASP A 70 -5.63 -2.56 -15.26
N ALA A 71 -4.30 -2.75 -15.45
CA ALA A 71 -3.60 -2.36 -16.66
C ALA A 71 -2.60 -3.44 -17.11
N ASP A 72 -2.34 -3.52 -18.42
CA ASP A 72 -1.32 -4.41 -18.97
C ASP A 72 0.07 -3.78 -18.86
N LEU A 73 0.93 -4.39 -18.04
CA LEU A 73 2.30 -3.94 -17.79
C LEU A 73 3.35 -4.72 -18.60
N SER A 74 2.94 -5.63 -19.52
CA SER A 74 3.85 -6.53 -20.21
C SER A 74 4.85 -5.86 -21.15
N GLY A 75 4.57 -4.63 -21.57
CA GLY A 75 5.42 -3.86 -22.47
C GLY A 75 6.36 -2.86 -21.79
N TYR A 76 6.36 -2.82 -20.46
CA TYR A 76 7.14 -1.84 -19.71
C TYR A 76 8.40 -2.47 -19.11
N ASP A 77 9.46 -1.68 -19.07
CA ASP A 77 10.72 -2.07 -18.43
C ASP A 77 10.56 -2.01 -16.91
N LEU A 78 10.97 -3.08 -16.22
CA LEU A 78 10.90 -3.18 -14.76
C LEU A 78 11.81 -2.17 -14.05
N ASP A 79 12.94 -1.85 -14.67
CA ASP A 79 13.89 -0.86 -14.16
C ASP A 79 13.62 0.55 -14.68
N GLY A 80 12.56 0.71 -15.49
CA GLY A 80 12.12 1.99 -16.04
C GLY A 80 11.20 2.77 -15.10
N PRO A 81 10.96 4.07 -15.40
CA PRO A 81 10.03 4.86 -14.62
C PRO A 81 8.61 4.29 -14.74
N PHE A 82 7.85 4.37 -13.64
CA PHE A 82 6.46 3.92 -13.66
C PHE A 82 5.64 4.69 -14.72
N PRO A 83 4.92 3.99 -15.62
CA PRO A 83 4.15 4.62 -16.70
C PRO A 83 2.91 5.33 -16.13
N ARG A 84 3.05 6.62 -15.85
CA ARG A 84 1.99 7.44 -15.22
C ARG A 84 0.71 7.56 -16.05
N GLU A 85 0.80 7.33 -17.36
CA GLU A 85 -0.36 7.24 -18.24
C GLU A 85 -1.31 6.08 -17.92
N LEU A 86 -0.83 5.06 -17.22
CA LEU A 86 -1.65 3.95 -16.74
C LEU A 86 -2.46 4.29 -15.50
N ILE A 87 -2.11 5.37 -14.82
CA ILE A 87 -2.90 5.94 -13.74
C ILE A 87 -4.13 6.59 -14.36
N ARG A 88 -5.12 5.79 -14.73
CA ARG A 88 -6.40 6.32 -15.17
C ARG A 88 -7.10 6.96 -13.98
N VAL A 89 -7.20 8.29 -14.07
CA VAL A 89 -7.87 9.14 -13.10
C VAL A 89 -9.30 8.66 -12.87
N GLU A 90 -9.63 8.55 -11.60
CA GLU A 90 -10.95 8.46 -10.99
C GLU A 90 -12.18 8.51 -11.92
N GLY A 91 -13.01 7.50 -11.85
CA GLY A 91 -14.42 7.59 -12.22
C GLY A 91 -15.05 6.36 -12.80
N GLU A 92 -14.36 5.41 -13.40
CA GLU A 92 -15.05 4.40 -14.20
C GLU A 92 -15.13 2.97 -13.64
N ARG A 93 -14.31 2.59 -12.67
CA ARG A 93 -14.49 1.32 -11.93
C ARG A 93 -13.80 1.43 -10.59
N GLY A 94 -14.55 1.30 -9.51
CA GLY A 94 -14.16 1.41 -8.11
C GLY A 94 -12.70 1.10 -7.82
N ALA A 95 -11.86 2.14 -7.80
CA ALA A 95 -10.47 2.01 -7.46
C ALA A 95 -10.36 1.30 -6.10
N SER A 96 -9.73 0.14 -6.07
CA SER A 96 -9.55 -0.58 -4.81
C SER A 96 -8.74 0.29 -3.85
N SER A 97 -8.93 0.10 -2.55
CA SER A 97 -8.11 0.81 -1.55
C SER A 97 -6.62 0.57 -1.74
N ARG A 98 -6.23 -0.53 -2.39
CA ARG A 98 -4.85 -0.87 -2.75
C ARG A 98 -4.31 -0.01 -3.90
N PHE A 99 -5.16 0.37 -4.85
CA PHE A 99 -4.78 1.26 -5.93
C PHE A 99 -4.30 2.62 -5.39
N HIS A 100 -5.03 3.22 -4.46
CA HIS A 100 -4.61 4.47 -3.81
C HIS A 100 -3.30 4.33 -3.05
N VAL A 101 -3.02 3.18 -2.44
CA VAL A 101 -1.73 2.91 -1.79
C VAL A 101 -0.59 2.88 -2.81
N VAL A 102 -0.80 2.26 -3.97
CA VAL A 102 0.20 2.24 -5.05
C VAL A 102 0.46 3.64 -5.57
N LEU A 103 -0.60 4.45 -5.79
CA LEU A 103 -0.44 5.85 -6.21
C LEU A 103 0.37 6.67 -5.21
N ASP A 104 0.05 6.57 -3.91
CA ASP A 104 0.76 7.28 -2.84
C ASP A 104 2.25 6.93 -2.80
N ILE A 105 2.60 5.65 -3.05
CA ILE A 105 3.99 5.20 -3.16
C ILE A 105 4.67 5.82 -4.39
N ILE A 106 4.03 5.76 -5.57
CA ILE A 106 4.57 6.30 -6.81
C ILE A 106 4.82 7.81 -6.69
N GLU A 107 3.88 8.54 -6.09
CA GLU A 107 4.01 9.99 -5.91
C GLU A 107 5.12 10.36 -4.93
N ARG A 108 5.25 9.59 -3.84
CA ARG A 108 6.20 9.88 -2.77
C ARG A 108 7.62 9.45 -3.11
N GLU A 109 7.79 8.28 -3.70
CA GLU A 109 9.10 7.67 -3.91
C GLU A 109 9.63 7.92 -5.33
N ASN A 110 8.75 8.35 -6.24
CA ASN A 110 9.07 8.54 -7.66
C ASN A 110 9.96 7.41 -8.20
N PRO A 111 9.52 6.13 -8.03
CA PRO A 111 10.34 4.99 -8.37
C PRO A 111 10.68 5.04 -9.87
N THR A 112 11.96 4.87 -10.14
CA THR A 112 12.48 4.68 -11.50
C THR A 112 12.22 3.27 -11.94
#